data_e012823fb8773de26600963046536ae6
#
_entry.id   e012823fb8773de26600963046536ae6
#
_cell.length_a   1.000
_cell.length_b   1.000
_cell.length_c   1.000
_cell.angle_alpha   90.00
_cell.angle_beta   90.00
_cell.angle_gamma   90.00
#
_symmetry.space_group_name_H-M   'P 1'
#
loop_
_entity.id
_entity.type
_entity.pdbx_description
1 polymer ?
#
loop_
_entity_poly.entity_id
_entity_poly.type
_entity_poly.pdbx_seq_one_letter_code
_entity_poly.pdbx_strand_id
1 'polypeptide(L)'
;VHEKSILLPLVPALMLLDSEQWAVSWLVQVALFSNYPLLFRDGQRMPYWVLAVGWSFLRGCPACPADAQTPRLVARLQWVSTLVMLAIHAGHALLAPPPSLPDLYVVLNVEFSCAMFAAFFLYFNYRQFVCLRPRAAATAAAAAKQKTS
;
A
#
# COMPACT_ATOMS: atom_id res chain seq x y z
N VAL A 1 -9.47 17.39 -8.33
CA VAL A 1 -10.63 16.63 -7.78
C VAL A 1 -10.21 15.24 -7.29
N HIS A 2 -9.13 14.65 -7.83
CA HIS A 2 -8.77 13.23 -7.57
C HIS A 2 -7.81 13.00 -6.39
N GLU A 3 -7.14 14.03 -5.91
CA GLU A 3 -6.14 13.94 -4.83
C GLU A 3 -6.70 13.36 -3.52
N LYS A 4 -7.95 13.71 -3.19
CA LYS A 4 -8.60 13.26 -1.95
C LYS A 4 -9.17 11.84 -2.04
N SER A 5 -9.30 11.28 -3.23
CA SER A 5 -9.92 9.96 -3.43
C SER A 5 -9.09 8.83 -2.83
N ILE A 6 -7.76 8.99 -2.76
CA ILE A 6 -6.88 8.00 -2.15
C ILE A 6 -7.04 7.89 -0.63
N LEU A 7 -7.54 8.94 0.02
CA LEU A 7 -7.79 8.94 1.46
C LEU A 7 -8.96 8.04 1.84
N LEU A 8 -9.93 7.84 0.93
CA LEU A 8 -11.11 7.00 1.18
C LEU A 8 -10.74 5.55 1.52
N PRO A 9 -9.88 4.84 0.75
CA PRO A 9 -9.43 3.52 1.12
C PRO A 9 -8.32 3.52 2.18
N LEU A 10 -7.52 4.60 2.26
CA LEU A 10 -6.37 4.66 3.14
C LEU A 10 -6.77 4.81 4.62
N VAL A 11 -7.76 5.65 4.91
CA VAL A 11 -8.21 5.89 6.31
C VAL A 11 -8.74 4.60 6.96
N PRO A 12 -9.68 3.83 6.35
CA PRO A 12 -10.09 2.54 6.90
C PRO A 12 -8.93 1.53 7.01
N ALA A 13 -8.01 1.52 6.05
CA ALA A 13 -6.85 0.63 6.09
C ALA A 13 -5.93 0.95 7.27
N LEU A 14 -5.73 2.23 7.62
CA LEU A 14 -4.94 2.64 8.78
C LEU A 14 -5.53 2.12 10.11
N MET A 15 -6.84 1.92 10.20
CA MET A 15 -7.47 1.31 11.38
C MET A 15 -7.12 -0.17 11.54
N LEU A 16 -6.64 -0.83 10.48
CA LEU A 16 -6.17 -2.22 10.50
C LEU A 16 -4.67 -2.32 10.81
N LEU A 17 -4.02 -1.22 11.17
CA LEU A 17 -2.57 -1.16 11.33
C LEU A 17 -2.05 -2.14 12.40
N ASP A 18 -2.80 -2.32 13.49
CA ASP A 18 -2.42 -3.24 14.57
C ASP A 18 -2.53 -4.73 14.16
N SER A 19 -3.46 -5.04 13.27
CA SER A 19 -3.72 -6.44 12.85
C SER A 19 -2.99 -6.83 11.58
N GLU A 20 -2.76 -5.88 10.66
CA GLU A 20 -2.21 -6.10 9.32
C GLU A 20 -1.06 -5.10 9.04
N GLN A 21 -0.15 -4.96 10.00
CA GLN A 21 0.89 -3.94 10.01
C GLN A 21 1.70 -3.87 8.71
N TRP A 22 2.16 -5.02 8.19
CA TRP A 22 2.97 -5.07 6.97
C TRP A 22 2.19 -4.62 5.72
N ALA A 23 0.93 -5.06 5.58
CA ALA A 23 0.11 -4.75 4.43
C ALA A 23 -0.26 -3.26 4.40
N VAL A 24 -0.67 -2.71 5.54
CA VAL A 24 -1.01 -1.30 5.68
C VAL A 24 0.22 -0.42 5.47
N SER A 25 1.37 -0.78 6.03
CA SER A 25 2.62 -0.02 5.85
C SER A 25 3.04 0.03 4.39
N TRP A 26 2.93 -1.08 3.68
CA TRP A 26 3.22 -1.15 2.25
C TRP A 26 2.20 -0.36 1.41
N LEU A 27 0.91 -0.46 1.74
CA LEU A 27 -0.15 0.33 1.09
C LEU A 27 0.12 1.83 1.22
N VAL A 28 0.52 2.32 2.40
CA VAL A 28 0.85 3.74 2.61
C VAL A 28 2.03 4.18 1.74
N GLN A 29 3.08 3.35 1.60
CA GLN A 29 4.20 3.67 0.71
C GLN A 29 3.76 3.79 -0.74
N VAL A 30 2.92 2.86 -1.22
CA VAL A 30 2.36 2.92 -2.60
C VAL A 30 1.46 4.14 -2.76
N ALA A 31 0.66 4.48 -1.76
CA ALA A 31 -0.21 5.66 -1.77
C ALA A 31 0.61 6.97 -1.85
N LEU A 32 1.69 7.08 -1.09
CA LEU A 32 2.62 8.21 -1.20
C LEU A 32 3.25 8.27 -2.59
N PHE A 33 3.75 7.13 -3.09
CA PHE A 33 4.35 7.04 -4.41
C PHE A 33 3.38 7.45 -5.54
N SER A 34 2.12 7.05 -5.47
CA SER A 34 1.11 7.39 -6.49
C SER A 34 0.85 8.90 -6.58
N ASN A 35 1.02 9.63 -5.48
CA ASN A 35 0.84 11.09 -5.44
C ASN A 35 2.10 11.87 -5.87
N TYR A 36 3.24 11.21 -6.09
CA TYR A 36 4.49 11.85 -6.44
C TYR A 36 4.42 12.77 -7.68
N PRO A 37 3.85 12.35 -8.83
CA PRO A 37 3.81 13.21 -10.02
C PRO A 37 3.05 14.51 -9.79
N LEU A 38 2.00 14.46 -8.98
CA LEU A 38 1.17 15.61 -8.63
C LEU A 38 1.93 16.58 -7.73
N LEU A 39 2.50 16.07 -6.62
CA LEU A 39 3.29 16.87 -5.68
C LEU A 39 4.54 17.46 -6.34
N PHE A 40 5.12 16.73 -7.30
CA PHE A 40 6.24 17.22 -8.12
C PHE A 40 5.82 18.41 -8.96
N ARG A 41 4.67 18.33 -9.65
CA ARG A 41 4.11 19.42 -10.47
C ARG A 41 3.79 20.66 -9.64
N ASP A 42 3.25 20.46 -8.42
CA ASP A 42 2.87 21.55 -7.50
C ASP A 42 4.07 22.13 -6.72
N GLY A 43 5.30 21.68 -7.01
CA GLY A 43 6.53 22.15 -6.35
C GLY A 43 6.73 21.61 -4.93
N GLN A 44 5.88 20.70 -4.46
CA GLN A 44 5.89 20.15 -3.11
C GLN A 44 6.79 18.91 -2.97
N ARG A 45 8.02 19.01 -3.48
CA ARG A 45 8.99 17.90 -3.46
C ARG A 45 9.47 17.58 -2.04
N MET A 46 9.74 18.63 -1.24
CA MET A 46 10.25 18.46 0.13
C MET A 46 9.25 17.78 1.05
N PRO A 47 7.97 18.20 1.14
CA PRO A 47 6.95 17.50 1.92
C PRO A 47 6.82 16.03 1.52
N TYR A 48 6.88 15.72 0.23
CA TYR A 48 6.83 14.34 -0.26
C TYR A 48 7.95 13.49 0.34
N TRP A 49 9.21 13.93 0.21
CA TRP A 49 10.36 13.16 0.70
C TRP A 49 10.35 13.03 2.23
N VAL A 50 9.97 14.08 2.94
CA VAL A 50 9.84 14.04 4.41
C VAL A 50 8.82 12.98 4.83
N LEU A 51 7.66 12.93 4.17
CA LEU A 51 6.63 11.93 4.47
C LEU A 51 7.08 10.51 4.09
N ALA A 52 7.67 10.32 2.91
CA ALA A 52 8.11 9.00 2.45
C ALA A 52 9.24 8.43 3.32
N VAL A 53 10.24 9.23 3.62
CA VAL A 53 11.36 8.84 4.49
C VAL A 53 10.89 8.69 5.93
N GLY A 54 10.13 9.66 6.46
CA GLY A 54 9.57 9.62 7.81
C GLY A 54 8.72 8.37 8.05
N TRP A 55 7.85 8.03 7.11
CA TRP A 55 7.05 6.80 7.20
C TRP A 55 7.92 5.54 7.23
N SER A 56 8.94 5.50 6.38
CA SER A 56 9.88 4.37 6.33
C SER A 56 10.65 4.21 7.65
N PHE A 57 11.00 5.31 8.32
CA PHE A 57 11.62 5.28 9.65
C PHE A 57 10.66 4.83 10.75
N LEU A 58 9.44 5.34 10.74
CA LEU A 58 8.43 5.04 11.79
C LEU A 58 8.00 3.57 11.77
N ARG A 59 7.99 2.94 10.59
CA ARG A 59 7.49 1.58 10.40
C ARG A 59 8.58 0.51 10.25
N GLY A 60 9.84 0.89 10.40
CA GLY A 60 10.97 0.06 10.08
C GLY A 60 11.23 0.06 8.56
N CYS A 61 12.50 0.08 8.21
CA CYS A 61 12.93 -0.06 6.83
C CYS A 61 12.31 -1.35 6.25
N PRO A 62 11.84 -1.37 4.99
CA PRO A 62 11.43 -2.62 4.33
C PRO A 62 12.57 -3.68 4.34
N ALA A 63 13.79 -3.24 4.65
CA ALA A 63 14.96 -4.06 4.89
C ALA A 63 14.96 -4.83 6.22
N CYS A 64 14.23 -4.34 7.21
CA CYS A 64 14.09 -5.02 8.48
C CYS A 64 12.64 -5.50 8.57
N PRO A 65 12.34 -6.79 8.33
CA PRO A 65 11.05 -7.34 8.66
C PRO A 65 10.85 -7.16 10.16
N ALA A 66 10.12 -6.11 10.54
CA ALA A 66 9.83 -5.80 11.94
C ALA A 66 8.98 -6.90 12.59
N ASP A 67 8.38 -7.77 11.77
CA ASP A 67 7.61 -8.92 12.21
C ASP A 67 8.25 -10.22 11.74
N ALA A 68 8.68 -11.04 12.69
CA ALA A 68 9.06 -12.44 12.48
C ALA A 68 7.94 -13.28 11.84
N GLN A 69 6.73 -12.75 11.71
CA GLN A 69 5.55 -13.39 11.14
C GLN A 69 5.32 -13.08 9.65
N THR A 70 6.05 -12.12 9.06
CA THR A 70 5.87 -11.81 7.63
C THR A 70 6.44 -12.93 6.76
N PRO A 71 5.64 -13.57 5.89
CA PRO A 71 6.14 -14.60 5.00
C PRO A 71 7.31 -14.08 4.14
N ARG A 72 8.37 -14.86 4.00
CA ARG A 72 9.56 -14.48 3.22
C ARG A 72 9.25 -14.03 1.78
N LEU A 73 8.22 -14.63 1.18
CA LEU A 73 7.74 -14.24 -0.14
C LEU A 73 7.20 -12.80 -0.15
N VAL A 74 6.39 -12.45 0.84
CA VAL A 74 5.79 -11.11 0.96
C VAL A 74 6.89 -10.06 1.18
N ALA A 75 7.86 -10.34 2.05
CA ALA A 75 9.01 -9.47 2.26
C ALA A 75 9.81 -9.25 0.96
N ARG A 76 10.02 -10.30 0.15
CA ARG A 76 10.67 -10.16 -1.16
C ARG A 76 9.86 -9.32 -2.14
N LEU A 77 8.54 -9.51 -2.21
CA LEU A 77 7.65 -8.72 -3.07
C LEU A 77 7.66 -7.24 -2.66
N GLN A 78 7.64 -6.95 -1.36
CA GLN A 78 7.76 -5.60 -0.84
C GLN A 78 9.09 -4.95 -1.24
N TRP A 79 10.20 -5.69 -1.14
CA TRP A 79 11.51 -5.24 -1.61
C TRP A 79 11.52 -4.91 -3.10
N VAL A 80 11.03 -5.84 -3.93
CA VAL A 80 10.97 -5.64 -5.37
C VAL A 80 10.12 -4.42 -5.71
N SER A 81 8.96 -4.26 -5.08
CA SER A 81 8.11 -3.08 -5.31
C SER A 81 8.80 -1.77 -4.89
N THR A 82 9.52 -1.77 -3.77
CA THR A 82 10.29 -0.60 -3.32
C THR A 82 11.40 -0.25 -4.31
N LEU A 83 12.12 -1.25 -4.83
CA LEU A 83 13.14 -1.05 -5.86
C LEU A 83 12.55 -0.50 -7.16
N VAL A 84 11.39 -0.99 -7.58
CA VAL A 84 10.68 -0.45 -8.77
C VAL A 84 10.29 1.01 -8.55
N MET A 85 9.71 1.34 -7.39
CA MET A 85 9.37 2.74 -7.07
C MET A 85 10.61 3.64 -7.09
N LEU A 86 11.73 3.20 -6.50
CA LEU A 86 12.99 3.94 -6.52
C LEU A 86 13.56 4.09 -7.93
N ALA A 87 13.46 3.06 -8.77
CA ALA A 87 13.90 3.11 -10.17
C ALA A 87 13.10 4.12 -10.99
N ILE A 88 11.77 4.18 -10.79
CA ILE A 88 10.92 5.19 -11.45
C ILE A 88 11.29 6.60 -10.98
N HIS A 89 11.53 6.81 -9.68
CA HIS A 89 11.99 8.10 -9.16
C HIS A 89 13.35 8.50 -9.74
N ALA A 90 14.30 7.57 -9.75
CA ALA A 90 15.64 7.83 -10.31
C ALA A 90 15.56 8.12 -11.81
N GLY A 91 14.75 7.35 -12.55
CA GLY A 91 14.50 7.62 -13.96
C GLY A 91 13.95 9.03 -14.20
N HIS A 92 12.92 9.41 -13.45
CA HIS A 92 12.33 10.75 -13.55
C HIS A 92 13.30 11.88 -13.17
N ALA A 93 14.24 11.62 -12.25
CA ALA A 93 15.21 12.63 -11.80
C ALA A 93 16.45 12.75 -12.71
N LEU A 94 16.89 11.64 -13.30
CA LEU A 94 18.18 11.54 -13.99
C LEU A 94 18.06 11.46 -15.51
N LEU A 95 16.93 10.98 -16.05
CA LEU A 95 16.75 10.71 -17.46
C LEU A 95 15.64 11.59 -18.02
N ALA A 96 15.95 12.35 -19.07
CA ALA A 96 14.91 13.05 -19.82
C ALA A 96 14.04 12.04 -20.56
N PRO A 97 12.70 12.17 -20.51
CA PRO A 97 11.81 11.27 -21.25
C PRO A 97 12.04 11.44 -22.77
N PRO A 98 11.86 10.37 -23.54
CA PRO A 98 12.00 10.45 -25.00
C PRO A 98 10.94 11.40 -25.58
N PRO A 99 11.26 12.14 -26.67
CA PRO A 99 10.32 13.11 -27.27
C PRO A 99 8.97 12.49 -27.71
N SER A 100 8.98 11.20 -28.01
CA SER A 100 7.78 10.44 -28.38
C SER A 100 6.86 10.13 -27.20
N LEU A 101 7.37 10.16 -25.95
CA LEU A 101 6.64 9.80 -24.72
C LEU A 101 6.99 10.75 -23.58
N PRO A 102 6.53 12.02 -23.64
CA PRO A 102 6.90 13.03 -22.65
C PRO A 102 6.44 12.69 -21.23
N ASP A 103 5.34 11.96 -21.08
CA ASP A 103 4.75 11.59 -19.80
C ASP A 103 5.11 10.16 -19.35
N LEU A 104 6.18 9.57 -19.90
CA LEU A 104 6.56 8.18 -19.63
C LEU A 104 6.60 7.84 -18.15
N TYR A 105 7.26 8.65 -17.33
CA TYR A 105 7.42 8.38 -15.90
C TYR A 105 6.11 8.55 -15.11
N VAL A 106 5.22 9.45 -15.56
CA VAL A 106 3.89 9.62 -14.97
C VAL A 106 3.04 8.38 -15.26
N VAL A 107 3.06 7.89 -16.49
CA VAL A 107 2.34 6.68 -16.89
C VAL A 107 2.86 5.47 -16.12
N LEU A 108 4.18 5.27 -16.04
CA LEU A 108 4.77 4.18 -15.26
C LEU A 108 4.38 4.23 -13.77
N ASN A 109 4.34 5.43 -13.19
CA ASN A 109 3.89 5.61 -11.81
C ASN A 109 2.43 5.20 -11.64
N VAL A 110 1.54 5.64 -12.53
CA VAL A 110 0.10 5.35 -12.48
C VAL A 110 -0.16 3.86 -12.69
N GLU A 111 0.45 3.24 -13.68
CA GLU A 111 0.30 1.81 -14.00
C GLU A 111 0.74 0.94 -12.82
N PHE A 112 1.94 1.21 -12.29
CA PHE A 112 2.45 0.47 -11.14
C PHE A 112 1.55 0.64 -9.91
N SER A 113 1.13 1.87 -9.61
CA SER A 113 0.25 2.17 -8.47
C SER A 113 -1.11 1.49 -8.61
N CYS A 114 -1.70 1.51 -9.82
CA CYS A 114 -2.97 0.85 -10.10
C CYS A 114 -2.88 -0.67 -9.87
N ALA A 115 -1.85 -1.33 -10.38
CA ALA A 115 -1.61 -2.75 -10.16
C ALA A 115 -1.46 -3.09 -8.67
N MET A 116 -0.73 -2.27 -7.92
CA MET A 116 -0.54 -2.46 -6.48
C MET A 116 -1.84 -2.24 -5.70
N PHE A 117 -2.62 -1.20 -6.01
CA PHE A 117 -3.92 -0.98 -5.36
C PHE A 117 -4.91 -2.12 -5.65
N ALA A 118 -4.93 -2.64 -6.87
CA ALA A 118 -5.74 -3.81 -7.20
C ALA A 118 -5.33 -5.04 -6.37
N ALA A 119 -4.02 -5.29 -6.21
CA ALA A 119 -3.50 -6.37 -5.38
C ALA A 119 -3.90 -6.21 -3.89
N PHE A 120 -3.79 -4.99 -3.33
CA PHE A 120 -4.23 -4.70 -1.96
C PHE A 120 -5.75 -4.84 -1.81
N PHE A 121 -6.53 -4.37 -2.79
CA PHE A 121 -7.96 -4.54 -2.77
C PHE A 121 -8.35 -6.03 -2.69
N LEU A 122 -7.75 -6.88 -3.53
CA LEU A 122 -7.98 -8.32 -3.50
C LEU A 122 -7.52 -8.93 -2.17
N TYR A 123 -6.36 -8.53 -1.66
CA TYR A 123 -5.84 -9.01 -0.39
C TYR A 123 -6.77 -8.68 0.78
N PHE A 124 -7.21 -7.43 0.94
CA PHE A 124 -8.08 -7.03 2.05
C PHE A 124 -9.47 -7.66 1.95
N ASN A 125 -10.02 -7.79 0.74
CA ASN A 125 -11.27 -8.54 0.55
C ASN A 125 -11.11 -10.00 0.97
N TYR A 126 -10.05 -10.69 0.53
CA TYR A 126 -9.76 -12.06 0.93
C TYR A 126 -9.66 -12.19 2.46
N ARG A 127 -8.90 -11.30 3.11
CA ARG A 127 -8.76 -11.29 4.57
C ARG A 127 -10.09 -11.07 5.28
N GLN A 128 -10.94 -10.19 4.78
CA GLN A 128 -12.27 -9.96 5.31
C GLN A 128 -13.12 -11.24 5.26
N PHE A 129 -13.14 -11.94 4.15
CA PHE A 129 -13.88 -13.20 4.02
C PHE A 129 -13.33 -14.29 4.95
N VAL A 130 -12.02 -14.42 5.09
CA VAL A 130 -11.38 -15.38 5.97
C VAL A 130 -11.69 -15.08 7.46
N CYS A 131 -11.69 -13.81 7.86
CA CYS A 131 -11.98 -13.40 9.23
C CYS A 131 -13.48 -13.49 9.58
N LEU A 132 -14.38 -13.30 8.62
CA LEU A 132 -15.83 -13.35 8.86
C LEU A 132 -16.36 -14.79 9.03
N ARG A 133 -15.79 -15.75 8.30
CA ARG A 133 -16.23 -17.17 8.34
C ARG A 133 -16.22 -17.77 9.75
N PRO A 134 -15.14 -17.70 10.54
CA PRO A 134 -15.13 -18.28 11.89
C PRO A 134 -16.08 -17.57 12.86
N ARG A 135 -16.26 -16.25 12.71
CA ARG A 135 -17.22 -15.50 13.54
C ARG A 135 -18.66 -15.88 13.26
N ALA A 136 -19.05 -16.02 11.99
CA ALA A 136 -20.38 -16.46 11.61
C ALA A 136 -20.67 -17.89 12.12
N ALA A 137 -19.71 -18.80 12.01
CA ALA A 137 -19.84 -20.16 12.54
C ALA A 137 -19.97 -20.20 14.07
N ALA A 138 -19.19 -19.38 14.79
CA ALA A 138 -19.27 -19.28 16.25
C ALA A 138 -20.62 -18.70 16.70
N THR A 139 -21.15 -17.69 16.03
CA THR A 139 -22.46 -17.09 16.31
C THR A 139 -23.58 -18.08 16.03
N ALA A 140 -23.52 -18.85 14.94
CA ALA A 140 -24.48 -19.87 14.61
C ALA A 140 -24.48 -21.05 15.67
N ALA A 141 -23.29 -21.46 16.11
CA ALA A 141 -23.14 -22.48 17.14
C ALA A 141 -23.68 -22.02 18.51
N ALA A 142 -23.46 -20.73 18.87
CA ALA A 142 -24.01 -20.15 20.11
C ALA A 142 -25.55 -20.08 20.04
N ALA A 143 -26.12 -19.64 18.91
CA ALA A 143 -27.58 -19.61 18.74
C ALA A 143 -28.20 -20.97 18.72
N ALA A 144 -27.55 -22.02 18.21
CA ALA A 144 -28.03 -23.40 18.27
C ALA A 144 -28.05 -23.93 19.68
N LYS A 145 -27.04 -23.65 20.52
CA LYS A 145 -27.00 -24.03 21.94
C LYS A 145 -28.13 -23.39 22.75
N GLN A 146 -28.48 -22.13 22.43
CA GLN A 146 -29.53 -21.42 23.17
C GLN A 146 -30.95 -21.92 22.84
N LYS A 147 -31.16 -22.59 21.68
CA LYS A 147 -32.43 -23.21 21.29
C LYS A 147 -32.64 -24.60 21.92
N THR A 148 -31.60 -25.22 22.41
CA THR A 148 -31.65 -26.59 23.02
C THR A 148 -31.65 -26.58 24.56
N SER A 149 -31.53 -25.42 25.15
CA SER A 149 -31.68 -25.16 26.60
C SER A 149 -33.06 -24.56 26.90
#